data_e44a47051ebe492dae231e640620f209
#
_entry.id   e44a47051ebe492dae231e640620f209
#
_cell.length_a   1.000
_cell.length_b   1.000
_cell.length_c   1.000
_cell.angle_alpha   90.00
_cell.angle_beta   90.00
_cell.angle_gamma   90.00
#
_symmetry.space_group_name_H-M   'P 1'
#
loop_
_entity.id
_entity.type
_entity.pdbx_description
1 polymer ?
#
loop_
_entity_poly.entity_id
_entity_poly.type
_entity_poly.pdbx_seq_one_letter_code
_entity_poly.pdbx_strand_id
1 'polypeptide(L)'
;LSSAGRHSSNAVYLMNLLSGLGLTDTAIFYARDEANSIADRLEVLAQSFDFVITVGGTGQGKSDVLRLALKRAGAKQSEDQTKLSSSLPFVCANLKGAVLFGLPGNPLGFVNIVQRVVLPVIWQSFRTDPFFVRRQKVFMGFDYEGKAGDICVQLAPFEGKVIALPVQKGSGRSSAFRDAAAVIPNPQGRKIEAGEAVEAQMFFNGLLG
;
A
#
# COMPACT_ATOMS: atom_id res chain seq x y z
N LEU A 1 -18.84 17.35 20.05
CA LEU A 1 -18.89 15.99 20.59
C LEU A 1 -19.19 15.00 19.48
N SER A 2 -18.21 14.16 19.18
CA SER A 2 -18.24 12.82 18.60
C SER A 2 -19.11 12.56 17.39
N SER A 3 -18.57 12.73 16.17
CA SER A 3 -18.73 11.69 15.18
C SER A 3 -17.83 10.53 15.65
N ALA A 4 -18.42 9.45 16.12
CA ALA A 4 -17.72 8.22 16.47
C ALA A 4 -16.80 7.84 15.33
N GLY A 5 -15.51 7.95 15.53
CA GLY A 5 -14.51 7.74 14.51
C GLY A 5 -14.65 6.32 13.98
N ARG A 6 -15.03 6.17 12.72
CA ARG A 6 -14.85 4.90 12.03
C ARG A 6 -13.36 4.63 12.01
N HIS A 7 -12.90 3.77 12.89
CA HIS A 7 -11.52 3.33 12.85
C HIS A 7 -11.24 2.75 11.47
N SER A 8 -10.32 3.38 10.74
CA SER A 8 -9.89 2.86 9.46
C SER A 8 -9.12 1.56 9.72
N SER A 9 -9.66 0.42 9.27
CA SER A 9 -8.98 -0.88 9.36
C SER A 9 -7.59 -0.84 8.72
N ASN A 10 -7.43 -0.03 7.67
CA ASN A 10 -6.14 0.21 7.02
C ASN A 10 -5.13 0.89 7.95
N ALA A 11 -5.56 1.90 8.70
CA ALA A 11 -4.69 2.61 9.65
C ALA A 11 -4.26 1.69 10.80
N VAL A 12 -5.18 0.91 11.35
CA VAL A 12 -4.87 -0.07 12.40
C VAL A 12 -3.91 -1.15 11.89
N TYR A 13 -4.13 -1.66 10.68
CA TYR A 13 -3.20 -2.60 10.05
C TYR A 13 -1.80 -2.01 9.93
N LEU A 14 -1.69 -0.78 9.42
CA LEU A 14 -0.39 -0.11 9.24
C LEU A 14 0.33 0.10 10.58
N MET A 15 -0.37 0.56 11.60
CA MET A 15 0.22 0.73 12.92
C MET A 15 0.76 -0.59 13.49
N ASN A 16 -0.02 -1.66 13.42
CA ASN A 16 0.43 -2.97 13.88
C ASN A 16 1.64 -3.47 13.10
N LEU A 17 1.65 -3.26 11.77
CA LEU A 17 2.76 -3.63 10.91
C LEU A 17 4.04 -2.85 11.28
N LEU A 18 3.94 -1.53 11.43
CA LEU A 18 5.06 -0.67 11.80
C LEU A 18 5.59 -1.02 13.20
N SER A 19 4.70 -1.25 14.16
CA SER A 19 5.05 -1.69 15.52
C SER A 19 5.78 -3.04 15.52
N GLY A 20 5.31 -4.01 14.72
CA GLY A 20 5.97 -5.31 14.54
C GLY A 20 7.37 -5.19 13.90
N LEU A 21 7.64 -4.08 13.21
CA LEU A 21 8.95 -3.74 12.65
C LEU A 21 9.82 -2.91 13.62
N GLY A 22 9.37 -2.68 14.85
CA GLY A 22 10.07 -1.87 15.84
C GLY A 22 9.89 -0.36 15.67
N LEU A 23 9.02 0.08 14.73
CA LEU A 23 8.69 1.49 14.53
C LEU A 23 7.50 1.85 15.42
N THR A 24 7.79 2.20 16.67
CA THR A 24 6.77 2.45 17.72
C THR A 24 6.36 3.91 17.86
N ASP A 25 7.16 4.85 17.36
CA ASP A 25 6.83 6.28 17.37
C ASP A 25 5.85 6.61 16.23
N THR A 26 4.62 6.14 16.39
CA THR A 26 3.54 6.28 15.41
C THR A 26 2.27 6.80 16.08
N ALA A 27 1.52 7.64 15.35
CA ALA A 27 0.26 8.19 15.83
C ALA A 27 -0.80 8.24 14.72
N ILE A 28 -2.08 8.10 15.08
CA ILE A 28 -3.21 8.25 14.16
C ILE A 28 -3.89 9.59 14.40
N PHE A 29 -4.06 10.34 13.33
CA PHE A 29 -4.80 11.59 13.32
C PHE A 29 -5.98 11.49 12.35
N TYR A 30 -7.06 12.18 12.69
CA TYR A 30 -8.24 12.26 11.84
C TYR A 30 -8.38 13.67 11.30
N ALA A 31 -8.69 13.81 10.03
CA ALA A 31 -9.05 15.07 9.38
C ALA A 31 -10.45 14.98 8.78
N ARG A 32 -11.13 16.11 8.66
CA ARG A 32 -12.36 16.18 7.86
C ARG A 32 -11.98 16.05 6.38
N ASP A 33 -12.90 15.52 5.58
CA ASP A 33 -12.70 15.36 4.13
C ASP A 33 -12.88 16.72 3.39
N GLU A 34 -12.07 17.67 3.80
CA GLU A 34 -12.04 19.06 3.32
C GLU A 34 -10.58 19.47 3.06
N ALA A 35 -10.30 19.98 1.87
CA ALA A 35 -8.94 20.28 1.45
C ALA A 35 -8.17 21.23 2.38
N ASN A 36 -8.84 22.24 2.95
CA ASN A 36 -8.21 23.15 3.91
C ASN A 36 -7.86 22.43 5.21
N SER A 37 -8.82 21.69 5.78
CA SER A 37 -8.62 20.95 7.03
C SER A 37 -7.48 19.92 6.89
N ILE A 38 -7.37 19.27 5.74
CA ILE A 38 -6.29 18.32 5.46
C ILE A 38 -4.96 19.08 5.28
N ALA A 39 -4.93 20.19 4.54
CA ALA A 39 -3.72 20.98 4.32
C ALA A 39 -3.12 21.49 5.63
N ASP A 40 -3.93 22.12 6.50
CA ASP A 40 -3.51 22.61 7.80
C ASP A 40 -2.94 21.49 8.67
N ARG A 41 -3.60 20.32 8.64
CA ARG A 41 -3.15 19.15 9.39
C ARG A 41 -1.82 18.62 8.86
N LEU A 42 -1.66 18.52 7.54
CA LEU A 42 -0.43 18.06 6.91
C LEU A 42 0.76 18.98 7.23
N GLU A 43 0.54 20.30 7.25
CA GLU A 43 1.58 21.25 7.59
C GLU A 43 2.10 21.09 9.03
N VAL A 44 1.20 20.83 9.97
CA VAL A 44 1.56 20.57 11.37
C VAL A 44 2.29 19.23 11.49
N LEU A 45 1.77 18.18 10.88
CA LEU A 45 2.38 16.84 10.96
C LEU A 45 3.75 16.78 10.30
N ALA A 46 3.94 17.48 9.18
CA ALA A 46 5.23 17.54 8.49
C ALA A 46 6.35 18.23 9.27
N GLN A 47 6.02 18.95 10.35
CA GLN A 47 7.02 19.52 11.27
C GLN A 47 7.42 18.56 12.39
N SER A 48 6.61 17.51 12.62
CA SER A 48 6.77 16.62 13.77
C SER A 48 7.12 15.19 13.38
N PHE A 49 6.88 14.80 12.12
CA PHE A 49 7.09 13.44 11.64
C PHE A 49 7.87 13.43 10.32
N ASP A 50 8.79 12.48 10.18
CA ASP A 50 9.53 12.26 8.93
C ASP A 50 8.65 11.67 7.83
N PHE A 51 7.62 10.89 8.22
CA PHE A 51 6.68 10.25 7.32
C PHE A 51 5.24 10.55 7.71
N VAL A 52 4.43 10.99 6.75
CA VAL A 52 2.99 11.20 6.93
C VAL A 52 2.25 10.34 5.91
N ILE A 53 1.37 9.45 6.38
CA ILE A 53 0.63 8.54 5.53
C ILE A 53 -0.86 8.83 5.65
N THR A 54 -1.48 9.24 4.54
CA THR A 54 -2.93 9.45 4.49
C THR A 54 -3.61 8.22 3.87
N VAL A 55 -4.80 7.88 4.36
CA VAL A 55 -5.58 6.74 3.89
C VAL A 55 -6.95 7.19 3.40
N GLY A 56 -7.21 7.02 2.11
CA GLY A 56 -8.41 7.51 1.43
C GLY A 56 -8.18 8.86 0.73
N GLY A 57 -9.19 9.36 0.05
CA GLY A 57 -9.12 10.65 -0.67
C GLY A 57 -8.27 10.63 -1.95
N THR A 58 -7.76 9.49 -2.39
CA THR A 58 -6.96 9.34 -3.63
C THR A 58 -7.78 8.87 -4.83
N GLY A 59 -9.12 8.92 -4.76
CA GLY A 59 -10.00 8.45 -5.82
C GLY A 59 -9.89 9.32 -7.10
N GLN A 60 -10.06 8.70 -8.27
CA GLN A 60 -10.12 9.39 -9.58
C GLN A 60 -11.44 10.16 -9.80
N GLY A 61 -12.19 10.48 -8.73
CA GLY A 61 -13.45 11.20 -8.78
C GLY A 61 -13.30 12.72 -8.67
N LYS A 62 -14.41 13.45 -8.78
CA LYS A 62 -14.50 14.93 -8.66
C LYS A 62 -13.93 15.54 -7.36
N SER A 63 -13.43 14.73 -6.44
CA SER A 63 -12.84 15.13 -5.17
C SER A 63 -11.50 14.46 -4.94
N ASP A 64 -10.49 14.81 -5.72
CA ASP A 64 -9.12 14.54 -5.29
C ASP A 64 -8.73 15.58 -4.22
N VAL A 65 -9.47 15.50 -3.10
CA VAL A 65 -9.35 16.43 -1.97
C VAL A 65 -7.93 16.43 -1.45
N LEU A 66 -7.27 15.27 -1.46
CA LEU A 66 -5.89 15.14 -1.01
C LEU A 66 -4.92 15.91 -1.92
N ARG A 67 -5.05 15.79 -3.26
CA ARG A 67 -4.16 16.53 -4.19
C ARG A 67 -4.33 18.03 -4.05
N LEU A 68 -5.58 18.48 -3.87
CA LEU A 68 -5.86 19.89 -3.61
C LEU A 68 -5.26 20.35 -2.29
N ALA A 69 -5.36 19.54 -1.24
CA ALA A 69 -4.76 19.81 0.07
C ALA A 69 -3.23 19.89 -0.02
N LEU A 70 -2.59 18.94 -0.70
CA LEU A 70 -1.14 18.94 -0.91
C LEU A 70 -0.68 20.19 -1.67
N LYS A 71 -1.41 20.57 -2.72
CA LYS A 71 -1.12 21.81 -3.45
C LYS A 71 -1.21 23.06 -2.56
N ARG A 72 -2.25 23.13 -1.70
CA ARG A 72 -2.44 24.24 -0.75
C ARG A 72 -1.36 24.31 0.30
N ALA A 73 -0.94 23.16 0.83
CA ALA A 73 0.16 23.07 1.76
C ALA A 73 1.55 23.35 1.14
N GLY A 74 1.62 23.52 -0.18
CA GLY A 74 2.89 23.74 -0.89
C GLY A 74 3.75 22.49 -1.00
N ALA A 75 3.15 21.30 -0.93
CA ALA A 75 3.87 20.05 -1.07
C ALA A 75 4.37 19.85 -2.51
N LYS A 76 5.61 19.40 -2.65
CA LYS A 76 6.21 19.04 -3.93
C LYS A 76 5.84 17.59 -4.24
N GLN A 77 4.94 17.37 -5.19
CA GLN A 77 4.54 16.03 -5.62
C GLN A 77 5.61 15.44 -6.55
N SER A 78 5.86 14.12 -6.40
CA SER A 78 6.74 13.38 -7.31
C SER A 78 6.00 13.09 -8.63
N GLU A 79 6.65 13.35 -9.76
CA GLU A 79 6.10 13.10 -11.10
C GLU A 79 6.21 11.63 -11.53
N ASP A 80 7.11 10.86 -10.91
CA ASP A 80 7.43 9.47 -11.30
C ASP A 80 6.47 8.40 -10.73
N GLN A 81 5.35 8.82 -10.13
CA GLN A 81 4.40 7.91 -9.48
C GLN A 81 3.78 6.87 -10.44
N THR A 82 3.68 7.19 -11.72
CA THR A 82 3.11 6.31 -12.75
C THR A 82 3.98 5.10 -13.08
N LYS A 83 5.27 5.14 -12.80
CA LYS A 83 6.20 4.03 -13.10
C LYS A 83 6.19 2.93 -12.05
N LEU A 84 5.79 3.23 -10.81
CA LEU A 84 5.79 2.29 -9.69
C LEU A 84 4.55 1.41 -9.63
N SER A 85 3.41 1.89 -10.10
CA SER A 85 2.17 1.13 -10.20
C SER A 85 1.24 1.73 -11.23
N SER A 86 1.12 1.10 -12.40
CA SER A 86 0.21 1.52 -13.47
C SER A 86 -1.28 1.34 -13.12
N SER A 87 -1.60 0.64 -12.04
CA SER A 87 -2.97 0.21 -11.74
C SER A 87 -3.54 0.72 -10.42
N LEU A 88 -2.71 1.28 -9.52
CA LEU A 88 -3.17 1.70 -8.20
C LEU A 88 -2.87 3.19 -7.96
N PRO A 89 -3.90 4.02 -7.79
CA PRO A 89 -3.70 5.43 -7.50
C PRO A 89 -3.09 5.61 -6.10
N PHE A 90 -1.90 6.14 -6.03
CA PHE A 90 -1.30 6.64 -4.80
C PHE A 90 -0.61 7.98 -5.08
N VAL A 91 -0.31 8.72 -4.04
CA VAL A 91 0.40 10.01 -4.13
C VAL A 91 1.66 9.93 -3.28
N CYS A 92 2.77 10.43 -3.81
CA CYS A 92 4.00 10.67 -3.06
C CYS A 92 4.37 12.14 -3.19
N ALA A 93 4.68 12.79 -2.08
CA ALA A 93 5.05 14.19 -2.04
C ALA A 93 6.08 14.45 -0.94
N ASN A 94 6.76 15.60 -1.01
CA ASN A 94 7.58 16.12 0.06
C ASN A 94 6.98 17.44 0.58
N LEU A 95 6.87 17.58 1.88
CA LEU A 95 6.43 18.80 2.53
C LEU A 95 7.38 19.12 3.69
N LYS A 96 8.10 20.23 3.60
CA LYS A 96 9.02 20.69 4.65
C LYS A 96 10.05 19.65 5.11
N GLY A 97 10.42 18.72 4.23
CA GLY A 97 11.33 17.62 4.54
C GLY A 97 10.65 16.29 4.83
N ALA A 98 9.42 16.29 5.29
CA ALA A 98 8.66 15.06 5.50
C ALA A 98 8.22 14.42 4.18
N VAL A 99 8.25 13.10 4.12
CA VAL A 99 7.73 12.30 3.00
C VAL A 99 6.27 11.98 3.24
N LEU A 100 5.40 12.37 2.31
CA LEU A 100 3.98 12.13 2.39
C LEU A 100 3.57 11.04 1.40
N PHE A 101 2.78 10.09 1.88
CA PHE A 101 2.12 9.07 1.06
C PHE A 101 0.61 9.22 1.15
N GLY A 102 -0.05 9.36 0.01
CA GLY A 102 -1.51 9.28 -0.12
C GLY A 102 -1.91 7.91 -0.63
N LEU A 103 -2.55 7.09 0.20
CA LEU A 103 -2.85 5.69 -0.10
C LEU A 103 -4.34 5.48 -0.38
N PRO A 104 -4.68 4.51 -1.25
CA PRO A 104 -6.07 4.21 -1.55
C PRO A 104 -6.82 3.67 -0.32
N GLY A 105 -8.12 3.97 -0.26
CA GLY A 105 -9.00 3.41 0.78
C GLY A 105 -9.33 1.93 0.57
N ASN A 106 -9.15 1.42 -0.67
CA ASN A 106 -9.34 0.01 -0.97
C ASN A 106 -8.26 -0.82 -0.26
N PRO A 107 -8.65 -1.78 0.57
CA PRO A 107 -7.74 -2.57 1.38
C PRO A 107 -6.62 -3.25 0.60
N LEU A 108 -6.92 -3.95 -0.49
CA LEU A 108 -5.91 -4.68 -1.25
C LEU A 108 -4.89 -3.74 -1.91
N GLY A 109 -5.37 -2.65 -2.50
CA GLY A 109 -4.52 -1.60 -3.05
C GLY A 109 -3.65 -0.95 -2.00
N PHE A 110 -4.22 -0.69 -0.82
CA PHE A 110 -3.50 -0.14 0.31
C PHE A 110 -2.33 -1.05 0.74
N VAL A 111 -2.59 -2.34 1.02
CA VAL A 111 -1.54 -3.28 1.43
C VAL A 111 -0.45 -3.40 0.37
N ASN A 112 -0.83 -3.49 -0.90
CA ASN A 112 0.12 -3.59 -2.00
C ASN A 112 1.07 -2.39 -2.03
N ILE A 113 0.55 -1.16 -1.94
CA ILE A 113 1.38 0.06 -1.92
C ILE A 113 2.23 0.13 -0.64
N VAL A 114 1.66 -0.20 0.51
CA VAL A 114 2.42 -0.24 1.77
C VAL A 114 3.64 -1.16 1.64
N GLN A 115 3.44 -2.38 1.17
CA GLN A 115 4.50 -3.39 1.10
C GLN A 115 5.56 -3.07 0.04
N ARG A 116 5.17 -2.50 -1.10
CA ARG A 116 6.05 -2.30 -2.25
C ARG A 116 6.68 -0.92 -2.33
N VAL A 117 6.08 0.07 -1.70
CA VAL A 117 6.52 1.46 -1.79
C VAL A 117 6.83 2.03 -0.41
N VAL A 118 5.84 2.04 0.48
CA VAL A 118 5.97 2.74 1.76
C VAL A 118 7.04 2.11 2.64
N LEU A 119 6.96 0.81 2.89
CA LEU A 119 7.94 0.12 3.75
C LEU A 119 9.36 0.18 3.19
N PRO A 120 9.62 -0.09 1.90
CA PRO A 120 10.95 0.07 1.35
C PRO A 120 11.53 1.49 1.51
N VAL A 121 10.72 2.54 1.30
CA VAL A 121 11.17 3.92 1.44
C VAL A 121 11.46 4.25 2.92
N ILE A 122 10.56 3.90 3.83
CA ILE A 122 10.78 4.08 5.27
C ILE A 122 12.08 3.37 5.69
N TRP A 123 12.27 2.13 5.25
CA TRP A 123 13.43 1.35 5.64
C TRP A 123 14.73 1.85 5.06
N GLN A 124 14.72 2.30 3.81
CA GLN A 124 15.88 2.91 3.17
C GLN A 124 16.35 4.15 3.94
N SER A 125 15.45 4.87 4.59
CA SER A 125 15.82 6.04 5.41
C SER A 125 16.66 5.67 6.65
N PHE A 126 16.54 4.44 7.13
CA PHE A 126 17.37 3.90 8.23
C PHE A 126 18.70 3.30 7.74
N ARG A 127 19.00 3.39 6.44
CA ARG A 127 20.22 2.84 5.81
C ARG A 127 20.43 1.35 6.05
N THR A 128 19.37 0.59 6.18
CA THR A 128 19.41 -0.87 6.29
C THR A 128 18.96 -1.49 4.97
N ASP A 129 19.49 -2.67 4.64
CA ASP A 129 19.05 -3.39 3.44
C ASP A 129 17.54 -3.67 3.51
N PRO A 130 16.81 -3.50 2.40
CA PRO A 130 15.37 -3.73 2.36
C PRO A 130 15.07 -5.22 2.57
N PHE A 131 15.02 -5.60 3.85
CA PHE A 131 14.77 -6.97 4.31
C PHE A 131 13.44 -7.56 3.80
N PHE A 132 12.50 -6.73 3.39
CA PHE A 132 11.14 -7.18 3.07
C PHE A 132 10.85 -7.40 1.59
N VAL A 133 11.72 -7.00 0.68
CA VAL A 133 11.51 -7.26 -0.74
C VAL A 133 12.04 -8.64 -1.09
N ARG A 134 11.43 -9.67 -0.51
CA ARG A 134 11.72 -11.05 -0.91
C ARG A 134 10.99 -11.36 -2.19
N ARG A 135 11.74 -11.69 -3.22
CA ARG A 135 11.21 -12.24 -4.46
C ARG A 135 11.36 -13.74 -4.45
N GLN A 136 10.34 -14.42 -4.90
CA GLN A 136 10.33 -15.88 -4.95
C GLN A 136 9.72 -16.34 -6.27
N LYS A 137 10.33 -17.35 -6.87
CA LYS A 137 9.75 -18.05 -8.00
C LYS A 137 8.57 -18.88 -7.51
N VAL A 138 7.40 -18.66 -8.11
CA VAL A 138 6.17 -19.40 -7.84
C VAL A 138 5.58 -19.90 -9.13
N PHE A 139 4.68 -20.88 -9.07
CA PHE A 139 4.00 -21.40 -10.24
C PHE A 139 2.53 -20.99 -10.18
N MET A 140 1.98 -20.51 -11.29
CA MET A 140 0.57 -20.13 -11.35
C MET A 140 -0.32 -21.36 -11.18
N GLY A 141 -1.24 -21.31 -10.23
CA GLY A 141 -2.25 -22.34 -10.01
C GLY A 141 -3.55 -22.09 -10.77
N PHE A 142 -3.60 -21.05 -11.62
CA PHE A 142 -4.79 -20.66 -12.39
C PHE A 142 -4.37 -19.85 -13.62
N ASP A 143 -5.27 -19.84 -14.62
CA ASP A 143 -5.11 -18.99 -15.80
C ASP A 143 -5.46 -17.54 -15.49
N TYR A 144 -4.62 -16.61 -15.89
CA TYR A 144 -4.85 -15.18 -15.74
C TYR A 144 -5.08 -14.51 -17.09
N GLU A 145 -6.25 -13.90 -17.28
CA GLU A 145 -6.74 -13.40 -18.56
C GLU A 145 -6.04 -12.13 -19.11
N GLY A 146 -5.03 -11.61 -18.41
CA GLY A 146 -4.20 -10.54 -18.96
C GLY A 146 -4.73 -9.14 -18.75
N LYS A 147 -5.09 -8.77 -17.53
CA LYS A 147 -5.30 -7.37 -17.16
C LYS A 147 -3.99 -6.76 -16.69
N ALA A 148 -3.68 -5.53 -17.15
CA ALA A 148 -2.54 -4.79 -16.66
C ALA A 148 -2.70 -4.48 -15.16
N GLY A 149 -1.64 -4.69 -14.39
CA GLY A 149 -1.60 -4.42 -12.96
C GLY A 149 -0.96 -5.52 -12.15
N ASP A 150 -1.10 -5.40 -10.85
CA ASP A 150 -0.55 -6.35 -9.89
C ASP A 150 -1.57 -7.44 -9.56
N ILE A 151 -1.12 -8.70 -9.58
CA ILE A 151 -1.93 -9.86 -9.25
C ILE A 151 -1.64 -10.26 -7.81
N CYS A 152 -2.55 -9.96 -6.88
CA CYS A 152 -2.43 -10.44 -5.51
C CYS A 152 -2.80 -11.91 -5.43
N VAL A 153 -1.98 -12.71 -4.74
CA VAL A 153 -2.10 -14.16 -4.67
C VAL A 153 -1.93 -14.68 -3.25
N GLN A 154 -2.58 -15.79 -2.96
CA GLN A 154 -2.23 -16.68 -1.87
C GLN A 154 -1.10 -17.60 -2.31
N LEU A 155 -0.38 -18.17 -1.38
CA LEU A 155 0.67 -19.14 -1.67
C LEU A 155 0.39 -20.45 -0.92
N ALA A 156 0.55 -21.55 -1.63
CA ALA A 156 0.43 -22.89 -1.06
C ALA A 156 1.59 -23.79 -1.51
N PRO A 157 2.16 -24.61 -0.62
CA PRO A 157 3.13 -25.62 -1.01
C PRO A 157 2.41 -26.78 -1.72
N PHE A 158 2.98 -27.26 -2.82
CA PHE A 158 2.49 -28.42 -3.54
C PHE A 158 3.66 -29.11 -4.26
N GLU A 159 3.91 -30.39 -3.97
CA GLU A 159 4.95 -31.21 -4.58
C GLU A 159 6.34 -30.53 -4.66
N GLY A 160 6.76 -29.92 -3.55
CA GLY A 160 8.05 -29.22 -3.47
C GLY A 160 8.13 -27.88 -4.19
N LYS A 161 7.01 -27.41 -4.75
CA LYS A 161 6.88 -26.10 -5.38
C LYS A 161 5.99 -25.18 -4.55
N VAL A 162 6.08 -23.88 -4.80
CA VAL A 162 5.15 -22.88 -4.25
C VAL A 162 4.18 -22.48 -5.36
N ILE A 163 2.90 -22.71 -5.13
CA ILE A 163 1.83 -22.43 -6.08
C ILE A 163 1.14 -21.12 -5.68
N ALA A 164 0.97 -20.24 -6.66
CA ALA A 164 0.19 -19.02 -6.53
C ALA A 164 -1.29 -19.30 -6.81
N LEU A 165 -2.15 -19.05 -5.83
CA LEU A 165 -3.59 -19.25 -5.93
C LEU A 165 -4.31 -17.90 -5.94
N PRO A 166 -5.50 -17.80 -6.58
CA PRO A 166 -6.25 -16.56 -6.59
C PRO A 166 -6.72 -16.22 -5.17
N VAL A 167 -6.62 -14.95 -4.79
CA VAL A 167 -7.25 -14.47 -3.57
C VAL A 167 -8.76 -14.55 -3.73
N GLN A 168 -9.42 -15.35 -2.90
CA GLN A 168 -10.86 -15.50 -2.95
C GLN A 168 -11.55 -14.16 -2.65
N LYS A 169 -12.48 -13.77 -3.51
CA LYS A 169 -13.36 -12.63 -3.25
C LYS A 169 -14.37 -13.05 -2.19
N GLY A 170 -14.00 -12.91 -0.92
CA GLY A 170 -14.94 -13.07 0.18
C GLY A 170 -16.01 -11.97 0.17
N SER A 171 -17.11 -12.18 0.88
CA SER A 171 -18.24 -11.27 1.00
C SER A 171 -17.91 -9.92 1.67
N GLY A 172 -16.68 -9.74 2.18
CA GLY A 172 -16.18 -8.51 2.78
C GLY A 172 -14.87 -8.03 2.17
N ARG A 173 -14.74 -6.70 2.00
CA ARG A 173 -13.51 -6.07 1.50
C ARG A 173 -12.26 -6.39 2.34
N SER A 174 -12.46 -6.83 3.57
CA SER A 174 -11.38 -7.12 4.54
C SER A 174 -10.79 -8.53 4.41
N SER A 175 -11.48 -9.48 3.77
CA SER A 175 -10.97 -10.85 3.62
C SER A 175 -9.73 -10.94 2.72
N ALA A 176 -9.67 -10.08 1.70
CA ALA A 176 -8.52 -10.03 0.79
C ALA A 176 -7.19 -9.66 1.48
N PHE A 177 -7.24 -8.92 2.59
CA PHE A 177 -6.05 -8.58 3.38
C PHE A 177 -5.43 -9.76 4.10
N ARG A 178 -6.30 -10.59 4.67
CA ARG A 178 -5.88 -11.71 5.48
C ARG A 178 -5.23 -12.79 4.62
N ASP A 179 -5.67 -12.86 3.36
CA ASP A 179 -5.41 -14.02 2.53
C ASP A 179 -4.31 -13.79 1.47
N ALA A 180 -3.98 -12.52 1.14
CA ALA A 180 -2.90 -12.24 0.21
C ALA A 180 -1.52 -12.40 0.85
N ALA A 181 -0.69 -13.29 0.30
CA ALA A 181 0.66 -13.57 0.76
C ALA A 181 1.75 -12.92 -0.11
N ALA A 182 1.43 -12.65 -1.37
CA ALA A 182 2.37 -12.09 -2.33
C ALA A 182 1.66 -11.33 -3.46
N VAL A 183 2.44 -10.63 -4.25
CA VAL A 183 2.02 -9.97 -5.48
C VAL A 183 2.89 -10.39 -6.65
N ILE A 184 2.26 -10.65 -7.79
CA ILE A 184 2.93 -10.90 -9.06
C ILE A 184 2.76 -9.65 -9.93
N PRO A 185 3.84 -8.91 -10.22
CA PRO A 185 3.76 -7.73 -11.08
C PRO A 185 3.40 -8.13 -12.52
N ASN A 186 2.37 -7.51 -13.08
CA ASN A 186 1.97 -7.72 -14.48
C ASN A 186 1.64 -6.37 -15.17
N PRO A 187 2.61 -5.44 -15.24
CA PRO A 187 2.36 -4.08 -15.72
C PRO A 187 1.90 -4.02 -17.18
N GLN A 188 2.29 -5.00 -17.99
CA GLN A 188 1.94 -5.07 -19.41
C GLN A 188 0.61 -5.80 -19.66
N GLY A 189 0.01 -6.40 -18.63
CA GLY A 189 -1.25 -7.13 -18.79
C GLY A 189 -1.13 -8.38 -19.63
N ARG A 190 0.00 -9.10 -19.57
CA ARG A 190 0.15 -10.35 -20.31
C ARG A 190 -0.75 -11.45 -19.72
N LYS A 191 -1.20 -12.35 -20.58
CA LYS A 191 -1.82 -13.59 -20.13
C LYS A 191 -0.76 -14.47 -19.46
N ILE A 192 -1.16 -15.21 -18.43
CA ILE A 192 -0.30 -16.14 -17.71
C ILE A 192 -1.09 -17.42 -17.54
N GLU A 193 -0.53 -18.54 -18.01
CA GLU A 193 -1.19 -19.84 -17.94
C GLU A 193 -0.92 -20.55 -16.62
N ALA A 194 -1.83 -21.41 -16.21
CA ALA A 194 -1.63 -22.30 -15.07
C ALA A 194 -0.39 -23.18 -15.30
N GLY A 195 0.43 -23.35 -14.27
CA GLY A 195 1.71 -24.05 -14.35
C GLY A 195 2.90 -23.17 -14.77
N GLU A 196 2.66 -21.97 -15.29
CA GLU A 196 3.74 -21.06 -15.67
C GLU A 196 4.50 -20.56 -14.43
N ALA A 197 5.83 -20.53 -14.52
CA ALA A 197 6.68 -20.00 -13.48
C ALA A 197 6.79 -18.47 -13.58
N VAL A 198 6.50 -17.78 -12.50
CA VAL A 198 6.56 -16.31 -12.40
C VAL A 198 7.30 -15.90 -11.15
N GLU A 199 7.75 -14.64 -11.12
CA GLU A 199 8.35 -14.05 -9.93
C GLU A 199 7.28 -13.34 -9.10
N ALA A 200 7.13 -13.73 -7.84
CA ALA A 200 6.25 -13.07 -6.89
C ALA A 200 7.07 -12.30 -5.86
N GLN A 201 6.59 -11.12 -5.52
CA GLN A 201 7.10 -10.33 -4.42
C GLN A 201 6.30 -10.69 -3.17
N MET A 202 6.98 -11.25 -2.17
CA MET A 202 6.37 -11.68 -0.92
C MET A 202 5.92 -10.49 -0.09
N PHE A 203 4.74 -10.57 0.53
CA PHE A 203 4.34 -9.61 1.54
C PHE A 203 5.04 -9.91 2.86
N PHE A 204 5.41 -8.86 3.56
CA PHE A 204 5.90 -8.99 4.92
C PHE A 204 4.70 -9.15 5.86
N ASN A 205 4.50 -10.36 6.34
CA ASN A 205 3.48 -10.68 7.34
C ASN A 205 4.13 -10.75 8.73
N GLY A 206 4.71 -9.66 9.18
CA GLY A 206 5.58 -9.57 10.36
C GLY A 206 4.99 -9.94 11.72
N LEU A 207 3.85 -10.65 11.75
CA LEU A 207 3.18 -11.03 12.99
C LEU A 207 2.61 -12.46 12.98
N LEU A 208 2.95 -13.30 12.00
CA LEU A 208 2.50 -14.69 11.96
C LEU A 208 3.72 -15.62 11.96
N GLY A 209 4.49 -15.54 13.01
CA GLY A 209 5.46 -16.54 13.44
C GLY A 209 5.06 -17.02 14.79
#